data_d68b8975c6480bd59d6cd7f6b3382c64
#
_entry.id   d68b8975c6480bd59d6cd7f6b3382c64
#
_cell.length_a   1.000
_cell.length_b   1.000
_cell.length_c   1.000
_cell.angle_alpha   90.00
_cell.angle_beta   90.00
_cell.angle_gamma   90.00
#
_symmetry.space_group_name_H-M   'P 1'
#
loop_
_entity.id
_entity.type
_entity.pdbx_description
1 polymer ?
#
loop_
_entity_poly.entity_id
_entity_poly.type
_entity_poly.pdbx_seq_one_letter_code
_entity_poly.pdbx_strand_id
1 'polypeptide(L)'
;MKSTLLIPTLNEIEALRVILPEIQSDWVDEILFIDGGSTDGTVEFLQEQGQKVHRQVSPGYGGAMKEGVELAEGEIIVEFTSDGSSLLTKIPELVEKIKEGHDLVIGSRYKGSA
;
A
#
# COMPACT_ATOMS: atom_id res chain seq x y z
N MET A 1 -11.63 -13.95 4.99
CA MET A 1 -10.32 -13.66 4.39
C MET A 1 -9.78 -12.33 4.87
N LYS A 2 -8.55 -12.32 5.29
CA LYS A 2 -7.88 -11.07 5.66
C LYS A 2 -7.36 -10.36 4.42
N SER A 3 -7.40 -9.04 4.46
CA SER A 3 -6.91 -8.21 3.37
C SER A 3 -5.77 -7.31 3.84
N THR A 4 -4.80 -7.10 2.96
CA THR A 4 -3.65 -6.24 3.19
C THR A 4 -3.59 -5.18 2.12
N LEU A 5 -3.48 -3.92 2.53
CA LEU A 5 -3.20 -2.82 1.63
C LEU A 5 -1.69 -2.61 1.64
N LEU A 6 -1.06 -2.84 0.50
CA LEU A 6 0.39 -2.78 0.35
C LEU A 6 0.78 -1.49 -0.35
N ILE A 7 1.57 -0.67 0.32
CA ILE A 7 1.95 0.65 -0.19
C ILE A 7 3.47 0.78 -0.27
N PRO A 8 4.05 0.69 -1.47
CA PRO A 8 5.47 0.98 -1.62
C PRO A 8 5.71 2.48 -1.54
N THR A 9 6.78 2.88 -0.86
CA THR A 9 7.11 4.30 -0.68
C THR A 9 8.57 4.58 -0.99
N LEU A 10 8.84 5.77 -1.51
CA LEU A 10 10.20 6.27 -1.68
C LEU A 10 10.14 7.79 -1.76
N ASN A 11 10.56 8.46 -0.68
CA ASN A 11 10.57 9.93 -0.59
C ASN A 11 9.21 10.55 -0.94
N GLU A 12 8.17 10.08 -0.25
CA GLU A 12 6.80 10.50 -0.54
C GLU A 12 6.09 11.09 0.68
N ILE A 13 6.83 11.71 1.59
CA ILE A 13 6.26 12.22 2.83
C ILE A 13 5.14 13.23 2.59
N GLU A 14 5.29 14.10 1.58
CA GLU A 14 4.27 15.11 1.29
C GLU A 14 2.96 14.47 0.86
N ALA A 15 3.04 13.49 -0.04
CA ALA A 15 1.85 12.77 -0.49
C ALA A 15 1.21 11.97 0.65
N LEU A 16 2.02 11.34 1.46
CA LEU A 16 1.52 10.52 2.57
C LEU A 16 0.83 11.36 3.65
N ARG A 17 1.28 12.57 3.88
CA ARG A 17 0.62 13.48 4.82
C ARG A 17 -0.82 13.76 4.40
N VAL A 18 -1.07 13.79 3.10
CA VAL A 18 -2.41 14.02 2.56
C VAL A 18 -3.22 12.74 2.51
N ILE A 19 -2.62 11.65 2.06
CA ILE A 19 -3.32 10.40 1.80
C ILE A 19 -3.63 9.61 3.05
N LEU A 20 -2.69 9.52 3.97
CA LEU A 20 -2.83 8.64 5.13
C LEU A 20 -4.10 8.92 5.95
N PRO A 21 -4.44 10.17 6.25
CA PRO A 21 -5.65 10.43 7.02
C PRO A 21 -6.93 10.03 6.30
N GLU A 22 -6.90 9.88 4.99
CA GLU A 22 -8.07 9.53 4.21
C GLU A 22 -8.31 8.04 4.08
N ILE A 23 -7.31 7.23 4.43
CA ILE A 23 -7.47 5.78 4.39
C ILE A 23 -8.27 5.34 5.62
N GLN A 24 -9.42 4.72 5.38
CA GLN A 24 -10.27 4.25 6.48
C GLN A 24 -9.76 2.92 7.01
N SER A 25 -9.69 2.80 8.31
CA SER A 25 -9.14 1.60 8.94
C SER A 25 -9.99 0.34 8.72
N ASP A 26 -11.25 0.51 8.31
CA ASP A 26 -12.14 -0.61 8.07
C ASP A 26 -12.13 -1.11 6.62
N TRP A 27 -11.36 -0.46 5.76
CA TRP A 27 -11.27 -0.90 4.35
C TRP A 27 -10.48 -2.20 4.20
N VAL A 28 -9.48 -2.40 5.04
CA VAL A 28 -8.59 -3.55 5.00
C VAL A 28 -8.25 -3.98 6.41
N ASP A 29 -7.76 -5.21 6.55
CA ASP A 29 -7.37 -5.75 7.85
C ASP A 29 -5.96 -5.31 8.25
N GLU A 30 -5.11 -5.04 7.26
CA GLU A 30 -3.73 -4.66 7.51
C GLU A 30 -3.28 -3.62 6.48
N ILE A 31 -2.49 -2.64 6.92
CA ILE A 31 -1.83 -1.71 6.03
C ILE A 31 -0.33 -1.91 6.22
N LEU A 32 0.37 -2.20 5.13
CA LEU A 32 1.81 -2.46 5.17
C LEU A 32 2.54 -1.55 4.20
N PHE A 33 3.47 -0.77 4.73
CA PHE A 33 4.31 0.11 3.91
C PHE A 33 5.67 -0.54 3.67
N ILE A 34 6.11 -0.54 2.42
CA ILE A 34 7.43 -1.07 2.05
C ILE A 34 8.26 0.12 1.57
N ASP A 35 9.27 0.47 2.32
CA ASP A 35 10.08 1.67 2.01
C ASP A 35 11.36 1.33 1.28
N GLY A 36 11.60 2.02 0.18
CA GLY A 36 12.74 1.79 -0.71
C GLY A 36 14.00 2.55 -0.36
N GLY A 37 14.05 3.17 0.81
CA GLY A 37 15.22 3.92 1.25
C GLY A 37 15.00 5.42 1.31
N SER A 38 13.84 5.84 1.81
CA SER A 38 13.50 7.25 1.92
C SER A 38 14.46 8.02 2.82
N THR A 39 14.77 9.24 2.41
CA THR A 39 15.64 10.16 3.17
C THR A 39 14.94 11.45 3.57
N ASP A 40 13.66 11.58 3.25
CA ASP A 40 12.88 12.79 3.50
C ASP A 40 12.05 12.77 4.79
N GLY A 41 12.21 11.72 5.60
CA GLY A 41 11.41 11.55 6.82
C GLY A 41 10.17 10.69 6.65
N THR A 42 9.98 10.06 5.50
CA THR A 42 8.82 9.21 5.23
C THR A 42 8.66 8.10 6.28
N VAL A 43 9.74 7.35 6.55
CA VAL A 43 9.67 6.23 7.49
C VAL A 43 9.32 6.72 8.89
N GLU A 44 10.01 7.76 9.34
CA GLU A 44 9.80 8.34 10.66
C GLU A 44 8.36 8.82 10.82
N PHE A 45 7.83 9.49 9.79
CA PHE A 45 6.45 9.95 9.80
C PHE A 45 5.48 8.78 9.95
N LEU A 46 5.66 7.73 9.15
CA LEU A 46 4.76 6.58 9.20
C LEU A 46 4.82 5.87 10.54
N GLN A 47 6.00 5.73 11.11
CA GLN A 47 6.17 5.11 12.42
C GLN A 47 5.48 5.93 13.51
N GLU A 48 5.57 7.25 13.44
CA GLU A 48 4.87 8.14 14.37
C GLU A 48 3.36 7.98 14.28
N GLN A 49 2.85 7.63 13.10
CA GLN A 49 1.42 7.40 12.90
C GLN A 49 0.99 5.98 13.28
N GLY A 50 1.90 5.18 13.83
CA GLY A 50 1.58 3.82 14.25
C GLY A 50 1.48 2.82 13.12
N GLN A 51 2.06 3.13 11.97
CA GLN A 51 1.97 2.26 10.81
C GLN A 51 3.09 1.22 10.78
N LYS A 52 2.82 0.08 10.13
CA LYS A 52 3.83 -0.95 9.91
C LYS A 52 4.67 -0.57 8.71
N VAL A 53 5.96 -0.41 8.90
CA VAL A 53 6.87 -0.04 7.82
C VAL A 53 8.00 -1.04 7.76
N HIS A 54 8.21 -1.61 6.58
CA HIS A 54 9.34 -2.50 6.32
C HIS A 54 10.30 -1.80 5.36
N ARG A 55 11.58 -1.76 5.72
CA ARG A 55 12.60 -1.22 4.82
C ARG A 55 13.00 -2.33 3.87
N GLN A 56 12.81 -2.13 2.57
CA GLN A 56 13.09 -3.20 1.62
C GLN A 56 14.59 -3.48 1.50
N VAL A 57 14.89 -4.74 1.28
CA VAL A 57 16.26 -5.22 1.10
C VAL A 57 16.55 -5.40 -0.39
N SER A 58 15.63 -6.01 -1.11
CA SER A 58 15.77 -6.20 -2.56
C SER A 58 15.44 -4.90 -3.29
N PRO A 59 16.26 -4.47 -4.26
CA PRO A 59 16.04 -3.18 -4.91
C PRO A 59 14.85 -3.16 -5.86
N GLY A 60 14.34 -1.95 -6.08
CA GLY A 60 13.34 -1.70 -7.09
C GLY A 60 11.93 -2.06 -6.70
N TYR A 61 11.01 -1.77 -7.62
CA TYR A 61 9.58 -2.03 -7.41
C TYR A 61 9.30 -3.52 -7.25
N GLY A 62 9.94 -4.37 -8.05
CA GLY A 62 9.77 -5.80 -7.94
C GLY A 62 10.22 -6.34 -6.59
N GLY A 63 11.31 -5.79 -6.04
CA GLY A 63 11.77 -6.16 -4.72
C GLY A 63 10.79 -5.77 -3.64
N ALA A 64 10.21 -4.57 -3.75
CA ALA A 64 9.22 -4.11 -2.81
C ALA A 64 7.98 -5.01 -2.82
N MET A 65 7.51 -5.37 -4.00
CA MET A 65 6.33 -6.23 -4.14
C MET A 65 6.59 -7.63 -3.58
N LYS A 66 7.74 -8.20 -3.90
CA LYS A 66 8.09 -9.52 -3.40
C LYS A 66 8.12 -9.55 -1.88
N GLU A 67 8.82 -8.61 -1.29
CA GLU A 67 8.94 -8.55 0.17
C GLU A 67 7.60 -8.26 0.83
N GLY A 68 6.81 -7.37 0.22
CA GLY A 68 5.50 -7.04 0.73
C GLY A 68 4.56 -8.24 0.75
N VAL A 69 4.54 -9.01 -0.32
CA VAL A 69 3.70 -10.20 -0.39
C VAL A 69 4.14 -11.24 0.64
N GLU A 70 5.43 -11.41 0.83
CA GLU A 70 5.96 -12.35 1.83
C GLU A 70 5.61 -11.95 3.26
N LEU A 71 5.59 -10.64 3.54
CA LEU A 71 5.32 -10.13 4.88
C LEU A 71 3.85 -9.93 5.18
N ALA A 72 3.02 -9.79 4.15
CA ALA A 72 1.61 -9.52 4.33
C ALA A 72 0.92 -10.68 5.04
N GLU A 73 0.11 -10.36 6.03
CA GLU A 73 -0.66 -11.37 6.74
C GLU A 73 -1.97 -11.70 6.01
N GLY A 74 -2.39 -10.82 5.11
CA GLY A 74 -3.64 -11.02 4.39
C GLY A 74 -3.49 -11.93 3.19
N GLU A 75 -4.55 -12.65 2.87
CA GLU A 75 -4.62 -13.47 1.67
C GLU A 75 -4.98 -12.62 0.46
N ILE A 76 -5.68 -11.53 0.71
CA ILE A 76 -6.04 -10.55 -0.31
C ILE A 76 -5.06 -9.41 -0.21
N ILE A 77 -4.38 -9.10 -1.31
CA ILE A 77 -3.40 -8.02 -1.33
C ILE A 77 -3.81 -7.00 -2.37
N VAL A 78 -4.03 -5.78 -1.92
CA VAL A 78 -4.32 -4.65 -2.79
C VAL A 78 -3.12 -3.72 -2.76
N GLU A 79 -2.53 -3.47 -3.91
CA GLU A 79 -1.40 -2.55 -4.03
C GLU A 79 -1.90 -1.14 -4.29
N PHE A 80 -1.28 -0.18 -3.66
CA PHE A 80 -1.62 1.23 -3.85
C PHE A 80 -0.37 2.08 -3.73
N THR A 81 -0.12 2.95 -4.70
CA THR A 81 1.00 3.89 -4.62
C THR A 81 0.46 5.26 -4.23
N SER A 82 1.27 6.02 -3.50
CA SER A 82 0.85 7.30 -2.96
C SER A 82 0.53 8.34 -4.03
N ASP A 83 1.07 8.20 -5.24
CA ASP A 83 0.74 9.10 -6.35
C ASP A 83 -0.58 8.74 -7.01
N GLY A 84 -1.19 7.61 -6.62
CA GLY A 84 -2.48 7.18 -7.12
C GLY A 84 -3.66 7.61 -6.27
N SER A 85 -3.57 8.77 -5.62
CA SER A 85 -4.59 9.23 -4.67
C SER A 85 -6.00 9.29 -5.23
N SER A 86 -6.14 9.48 -6.53
CA SER A 86 -7.45 9.50 -7.17
C SER A 86 -8.17 8.15 -7.10
N LEU A 87 -7.43 7.07 -6.82
CA LEU A 87 -7.99 5.73 -6.72
C LEU A 87 -8.25 5.32 -5.26
N LEU A 88 -7.99 6.20 -4.32
CA LEU A 88 -8.08 5.89 -2.90
C LEU A 88 -9.46 5.36 -2.51
N THR A 89 -10.51 6.00 -2.98
CA THR A 89 -11.88 5.60 -2.66
C THR A 89 -12.29 4.29 -3.30
N LYS A 90 -11.48 3.76 -4.21
CA LYS A 90 -11.75 2.49 -4.86
C LYS A 90 -11.26 1.30 -4.05
N ILE A 91 -10.48 1.52 -3.02
CA ILE A 91 -9.89 0.43 -2.23
C ILE A 91 -10.96 -0.53 -1.68
N PRO A 92 -12.01 -0.08 -1.01
CA PRO A 92 -13.02 -1.02 -0.52
C PRO A 92 -13.71 -1.79 -1.64
N GLU A 93 -13.92 -1.16 -2.79
CA GLU A 93 -14.51 -1.82 -3.94
C GLU A 93 -13.60 -2.93 -4.47
N LEU A 94 -12.29 -2.67 -4.53
CA LEU A 94 -11.33 -3.66 -4.98
C LEU A 94 -11.28 -4.87 -4.05
N VAL A 95 -11.31 -4.62 -2.76
CA VAL A 95 -11.33 -5.70 -1.75
C VAL A 95 -12.57 -6.57 -1.93
N GLU A 96 -13.74 -5.95 -2.12
CA GLU A 96 -14.97 -6.69 -2.32
C GLU A 96 -14.93 -7.55 -3.57
N LYS A 97 -14.36 -7.04 -4.65
CA LYS A 97 -14.24 -7.82 -5.90
C LYS A 97 -13.39 -9.07 -5.70
N ILE A 98 -12.32 -8.96 -4.95
CA ILE A 98 -11.46 -10.12 -4.68
C ILE A 98 -12.22 -11.13 -3.83
N LYS A 99 -12.98 -10.68 -2.84
CA LYS A 99 -13.78 -11.55 -2.00
C LYS A 99 -14.85 -12.30 -2.80
N GLU A 100 -15.29 -11.71 -3.91
CA GLU A 100 -16.27 -12.35 -4.79
C GLU A 100 -15.66 -13.39 -5.72
N GLY A 101 -14.36 -13.63 -5.63
CA GLY A 101 -13.70 -14.66 -6.38
C GLY A 101 -12.78 -14.17 -7.49
N HIS A 102 -12.56 -12.88 -7.58
CA HIS A 102 -11.61 -12.34 -8.55
C HIS A 102 -10.18 -12.50 -8.04
N ASP A 103 -9.25 -12.58 -8.96
CA ASP A 103 -7.85 -12.68 -8.62
C ASP A 103 -7.29 -11.30 -8.21
N LEU A 104 -5.98 -11.25 -8.00
CA LEU A 104 -5.30 -10.04 -7.58
C LEU A 104 -5.69 -8.82 -8.41
N VAL A 105 -6.04 -7.74 -7.72
CA VAL A 105 -6.35 -6.46 -8.35
C VAL A 105 -5.34 -5.44 -7.87
N ILE A 106 -4.75 -4.68 -8.80
CA ILE A 106 -3.75 -3.68 -8.50
C ILE A 106 -4.30 -2.31 -8.89
N GLY A 107 -4.80 -1.58 -7.90
CA GLY A 107 -5.50 -0.32 -8.15
C GLY A 107 -4.65 0.74 -8.83
N SER A 108 -3.45 0.98 -8.31
CA SER A 108 -2.61 2.04 -8.85
C SER A 108 -2.14 1.78 -10.28
N ARG A 109 -2.07 0.52 -10.69
CA ARG A 109 -1.65 0.19 -12.03
C ARG A 109 -2.67 0.55 -13.08
N TYR A 110 -3.94 0.51 -12.72
CA TYR A 110 -4.98 0.92 -13.65
C TYR A 110 -4.86 2.38 -14.00
N LYS A 111 -4.46 3.18 -13.05
CA LYS A 111 -4.24 4.59 -13.31
C LYS A 111 -3.11 4.77 -14.33
N GLY A 112 -2.02 4.01 -14.16
CA GLY A 112 -0.89 4.09 -15.06
C GLY A 112 -1.19 3.61 -16.47
N SER A 113 -2.16 2.74 -16.62
CA SER A 113 -2.52 2.17 -17.91
C SER A 113 -3.63 2.95 -18.62
N ALA A 114 -4.20 3.90 -17.94
CA ALA A 114 -5.32 4.66 -18.48
C ALA A 114 -4.89 5.64 -19.58
#